data_2ebc5a6221de4c8d3ae755f9fc56d107
#
_entry.id   2ebc5a6221de4c8d3ae755f9fc56d107
#
_cell.length_a   1.000
_cell.length_b   1.000
_cell.length_c   1.000
_cell.angle_alpha   90.00
_cell.angle_beta   90.00
_cell.angle_gamma   90.00
#
_symmetry.space_group_name_H-M   'P 1'
#
loop_
_entity.id
_entity.type
_entity.pdbx_description
1 polymer ?
#
loop_
_entity_poly.entity_id
_entity_poly.type
_entity_poly.pdbx_seq_one_letter_code
_entity_poly.pdbx_strand_id
1 'polypeptide(L)'
;VRALLTTGAGGLCLLAAVGGLQVAAGTVSFAELAANSPQGSLVQASAMLILLAAFTKSAQFPFHFWLPGAMAAPTPVSAYLHSATMVKAGVVLLARTSPIFAEIGPWRWWIVLAGGITMILGGVRALGQTDAKLLLAHSTVSQLGLLTILFGIGWGPATYAGVAHLLAHAVFKVGLFLGVGVIDHNIGTRDIRKFGGLRKTMPVTVAALVASALSMAGMIPLFGFATKEKSLVALLDAEVGGVATVALIAVLI
;
A
#
# COMPACT_ATOMS: atom_id res chain seq x y z
N VAL A 1 13.58 4.73 -15.38
CA VAL A 1 14.64 5.43 -14.62
C VAL A 1 14.14 5.89 -13.26
N ARG A 2 13.05 6.69 -13.15
CA ARG A 2 12.56 7.23 -11.86
C ARG A 2 12.25 6.14 -10.82
N ALA A 3 11.57 5.07 -11.20
CA ALA A 3 11.26 3.96 -10.29
C ALA A 3 12.54 3.30 -9.77
N LEU A 4 13.54 3.02 -10.64
CA LEU A 4 14.81 2.43 -10.26
C LEU A 4 15.60 3.31 -9.29
N LEU A 5 15.70 4.60 -9.57
CA LEU A 5 16.42 5.55 -8.71
C LEU A 5 15.75 5.67 -7.33
N THR A 6 14.42 5.86 -7.29
CA THR A 6 13.69 6.01 -6.03
C THR A 6 13.78 4.75 -5.17
N THR A 7 13.48 3.59 -5.76
CA THR A 7 13.50 2.33 -5.00
C THR A 7 14.91 1.82 -4.72
N GLY A 8 15.89 2.19 -5.54
CA GLY A 8 17.31 1.93 -5.31
C GLY A 8 17.87 2.74 -4.14
N ALA A 9 17.56 4.05 -4.11
CA ALA A 9 17.91 4.90 -2.96
C ALA A 9 17.33 4.35 -1.65
N GLY A 10 16.04 3.92 -1.67
CA GLY A 10 15.44 3.26 -0.51
C GLY A 10 16.13 1.95 -0.12
N GLY A 11 16.63 1.18 -1.09
CA GLY A 11 17.44 -0.02 -0.83
C GLY A 11 18.74 0.31 -0.12
N LEU A 12 19.43 1.38 -0.52
CA LEU A 12 20.65 1.85 0.15
C LEU A 12 20.36 2.34 1.58
N CYS A 13 19.23 3.04 1.80
CA CYS A 13 18.78 3.43 3.14
C CYS A 13 18.55 2.19 4.04
N LEU A 14 17.95 1.13 3.49
CA LEU A 14 17.75 -0.12 4.24
C LEU A 14 19.08 -0.78 4.60
N LEU A 15 20.03 -0.80 3.68
CA LEU A 15 21.37 -1.34 3.91
C LEU A 15 22.10 -0.57 5.02
N ALA A 16 22.03 0.75 4.99
CA ALA A 16 22.59 1.61 6.04
C ALA A 16 21.90 1.37 7.40
N ALA A 17 20.58 1.19 7.40
CA ALA A 17 19.82 0.89 8.61
C ALA A 17 20.21 -0.45 9.24
N VAL A 18 20.39 -1.48 8.43
CA VAL A 18 20.84 -2.82 8.88
C VAL A 18 22.24 -2.73 9.48
N GLY A 19 23.17 -2.01 8.81
CA GLY A 19 24.51 -1.75 9.36
C GLY A 19 24.49 -0.99 10.68
N GLY A 20 23.65 0.04 10.79
CA GLY A 20 23.45 0.81 12.02
C GLY A 20 22.89 -0.02 13.18
N LEU A 21 21.92 -0.90 12.92
CA LEU A 21 21.37 -1.84 13.90
C LEU A 21 22.41 -2.86 14.35
N GLN A 22 23.22 -3.41 13.41
CA GLN A 22 24.29 -4.33 13.76
C GLN A 22 25.31 -3.67 14.71
N VAL A 23 25.65 -2.41 14.48
CA VAL A 23 26.59 -1.68 15.36
C VAL A 23 25.96 -1.34 16.69
N ALA A 24 24.67 -0.91 16.70
CA ALA A 24 24.02 -0.43 17.93
C ALA A 24 23.51 -1.55 18.84
N ALA A 25 22.98 -2.64 18.25
CA ALA A 25 22.31 -3.72 18.98
C ALA A 25 23.09 -5.06 18.93
N GLY A 26 24.15 -5.14 18.14
CA GLY A 26 24.93 -6.38 17.94
C GLY A 26 24.20 -7.46 17.13
N THR A 27 22.97 -7.18 16.68
CA THR A 27 22.12 -8.13 15.97
C THR A 27 21.23 -7.46 14.94
N VAL A 28 20.83 -8.20 13.93
CA VAL A 28 19.81 -7.83 12.93
C VAL A 28 18.61 -8.79 12.94
N SER A 29 18.60 -9.74 13.87
CA SER A 29 17.50 -10.67 14.05
C SER A 29 16.27 -9.95 14.58
N PHE A 30 15.15 -10.01 13.87
CA PHE A 30 13.89 -9.41 14.32
C PHE A 30 13.44 -9.94 15.69
N ALA A 31 13.67 -11.22 15.99
CA ALA A 31 13.30 -11.83 17.25
C ALA A 31 14.12 -11.24 18.43
N GLU A 32 15.43 -11.12 18.23
CA GLU A 32 16.34 -10.55 19.25
C GLU A 32 16.12 -9.05 19.44
N LEU A 33 15.90 -8.30 18.35
CA LEU A 33 15.57 -6.87 18.42
C LEU A 33 14.25 -6.63 19.15
N ALA A 34 13.24 -7.47 18.91
CA ALA A 34 11.95 -7.38 19.62
C ALA A 34 12.07 -7.75 21.10
N ALA A 35 12.90 -8.74 21.46
CA ALA A 35 13.12 -9.15 22.85
C ALA A 35 13.93 -8.11 23.65
N ASN A 36 14.94 -7.49 23.03
CA ASN A 36 15.87 -6.61 23.71
C ASN A 36 15.47 -5.13 23.68
N SER A 37 14.52 -4.75 22.77
CA SER A 37 14.04 -3.35 22.59
C SER A 37 15.16 -2.32 22.64
N PRO A 38 16.16 -2.38 21.75
CA PRO A 38 17.35 -1.54 21.82
C PRO A 38 16.97 -0.05 21.74
N GLN A 39 17.67 0.78 22.49
CA GLN A 39 17.46 2.23 22.55
C GLN A 39 18.72 2.98 22.15
N GLY A 40 18.58 4.26 21.78
CA GLY A 40 19.70 5.13 21.46
C GLY A 40 19.54 5.86 20.11
N SER A 41 20.36 6.87 19.91
CA SER A 41 20.29 7.72 18.71
C SER A 41 20.55 6.97 17.40
N LEU A 42 21.47 6.01 17.41
CA LEU A 42 21.77 5.20 16.23
C LEU A 42 20.63 4.24 15.89
N VAL A 43 19.93 3.69 16.90
CA VAL A 43 18.72 2.87 16.69
C VAL A 43 17.61 3.71 16.12
N GLN A 44 17.39 4.93 16.64
CA GLN A 44 16.40 5.86 16.10
C GLN A 44 16.70 6.24 14.65
N ALA A 45 17.96 6.56 14.34
CA ALA A 45 18.38 6.85 12.98
C ALA A 45 18.14 5.67 12.03
N SER A 46 18.48 4.45 12.47
CA SER A 46 18.24 3.23 11.71
C SER A 46 16.75 2.96 11.49
N ALA A 47 15.90 3.19 12.50
CA ALA A 47 14.45 3.10 12.37
C ALA A 47 13.89 4.08 11.33
N MET A 48 14.38 5.34 11.32
CA MET A 48 13.97 6.33 10.31
C MET A 48 14.44 5.96 8.89
N LEU A 49 15.60 5.36 8.74
CA LEU A 49 16.08 4.85 7.46
C LEU A 49 15.25 3.65 6.95
N ILE A 50 14.76 2.79 7.86
CA ILE A 50 13.79 1.72 7.54
C ILE A 50 12.48 2.32 7.04
N LEU A 51 11.95 3.36 7.72
CA LEU A 51 10.75 4.06 7.26
C LEU A 51 10.94 4.63 5.85
N LEU A 52 12.05 5.30 5.62
CA LEU A 52 12.37 5.87 4.30
C LEU A 52 12.43 4.78 3.21
N ALA A 53 13.07 3.66 3.51
CA ALA A 53 13.13 2.50 2.62
C ALA A 53 11.73 1.94 2.32
N ALA A 54 10.89 1.78 3.34
CA ALA A 54 9.52 1.31 3.19
C ALA A 54 8.67 2.28 2.35
N PHE A 55 8.79 3.59 2.58
CA PHE A 55 8.06 4.62 1.87
C PHE A 55 8.42 4.69 0.37
N THR A 56 9.70 4.57 0.04
CA THR A 56 10.13 4.52 -1.37
C THR A 56 9.61 3.29 -2.09
N LYS A 57 9.65 2.11 -1.45
CA LYS A 57 9.16 0.84 -2.03
C LYS A 57 7.64 0.80 -2.17
N SER A 58 6.90 1.32 -1.19
CA SER A 58 5.43 1.30 -1.19
C SER A 58 4.80 2.60 -1.70
N ALA A 59 5.56 3.38 -2.48
CA ALA A 59 5.09 4.60 -3.13
C ALA A 59 4.33 5.54 -2.18
N GLN A 60 4.86 5.75 -0.96
CA GLN A 60 4.31 6.70 -0.02
C GLN A 60 4.73 8.14 -0.35
N PHE A 61 3.94 9.11 0.06
CA PHE A 61 4.33 10.52 -0.06
C PHE A 61 5.66 10.78 0.67
N PRO A 62 6.58 11.52 0.04
CA PRO A 62 6.53 12.19 -1.27
C PRO A 62 6.92 11.29 -2.47
N PHE A 63 7.28 10.05 -2.26
CA PHE A 63 7.87 9.14 -3.27
C PHE A 63 6.83 8.40 -4.15
N HIS A 64 5.55 8.77 -4.10
CA HIS A 64 4.47 8.07 -4.82
C HIS A 64 4.52 8.18 -6.35
N PHE A 65 5.22 9.17 -6.87
CA PHE A 65 5.20 9.56 -8.30
C PHE A 65 5.72 8.49 -9.27
N TRP A 66 6.56 7.57 -8.81
CA TRP A 66 7.11 6.54 -9.69
C TRP A 66 6.07 5.47 -10.08
N LEU A 67 5.08 5.25 -9.21
CA LEU A 67 4.12 4.16 -9.38
C LEU A 67 3.18 4.38 -10.58
N PRO A 68 2.50 5.53 -10.76
CA PRO A 68 1.77 5.84 -11.97
C PRO A 68 2.65 5.86 -13.22
N GLY A 69 3.91 6.35 -13.09
CA GLY A 69 4.88 6.35 -14.19
C GLY A 69 5.29 4.94 -14.67
N ALA A 70 5.11 3.90 -13.83
CA ALA A 70 5.36 2.51 -14.19
C ALA A 70 4.27 1.89 -15.07
N MET A 71 3.12 2.57 -15.28
CA MET A 71 2.01 2.08 -16.11
C MET A 71 2.29 2.00 -17.62
N ALA A 72 3.43 2.48 -18.07
CA ALA A 72 3.93 2.27 -19.44
C ALA A 72 4.27 0.79 -19.72
N ALA A 73 4.49 -0.02 -18.67
CA ALA A 73 4.76 -1.45 -18.80
C ALA A 73 3.55 -2.23 -19.31
N PRO A 74 3.75 -3.42 -19.94
CA PRO A 74 2.67 -4.31 -20.32
C PRO A 74 1.75 -4.64 -19.14
N THR A 75 0.45 -4.85 -19.42
CA THR A 75 -0.56 -5.00 -18.36
C THR A 75 -0.32 -6.20 -17.43
N PRO A 76 0.13 -7.39 -17.89
CA PRO A 76 0.47 -8.50 -16.98
C PRO A 76 1.58 -8.14 -15.97
N VAL A 77 2.60 -7.41 -16.43
CA VAL A 77 3.68 -6.92 -15.56
C VAL A 77 3.15 -5.92 -14.54
N SER A 78 2.29 -4.98 -14.98
CA SER A 78 1.63 -4.04 -14.08
C SER A 78 0.76 -4.76 -13.04
N ALA A 79 -0.03 -5.77 -13.44
CA ALA A 79 -0.83 -6.58 -12.54
C ALA A 79 0.04 -7.23 -11.46
N TYR A 80 1.13 -7.88 -11.83
CA TYR A 80 2.06 -8.53 -10.91
C TYR A 80 2.70 -7.53 -9.92
N LEU A 81 3.23 -6.41 -10.42
CA LEU A 81 3.90 -5.41 -9.60
C LEU A 81 2.96 -4.76 -8.57
N HIS A 82 1.69 -4.47 -8.96
CA HIS A 82 0.75 -3.73 -8.12
C HIS A 82 -0.10 -4.60 -7.22
N SER A 83 -0.35 -5.86 -7.59
CA SER A 83 -1.20 -6.74 -6.81
C SER A 83 -0.42 -7.61 -5.82
N ALA A 84 0.74 -8.15 -6.22
CA ALA A 84 1.38 -9.21 -5.46
C ALA A 84 2.74 -8.86 -4.84
N THR A 85 3.56 -8.00 -5.48
CA THR A 85 4.99 -8.02 -5.17
C THR A 85 5.58 -6.69 -4.72
N MET A 86 6.08 -5.88 -5.65
CA MET A 86 7.01 -4.80 -5.38
C MET A 86 6.47 -3.76 -4.42
N VAL A 87 5.25 -3.30 -4.65
CA VAL A 87 4.64 -2.24 -3.83
C VAL A 87 4.27 -2.69 -2.42
N LYS A 88 4.15 -4.00 -2.20
CA LYS A 88 3.83 -4.57 -0.89
C LYS A 88 5.06 -4.82 -0.03
N ALA A 89 6.25 -4.90 -0.62
CA ALA A 89 7.49 -5.15 0.11
C ALA A 89 7.73 -4.13 1.24
N GLY A 90 7.46 -2.84 0.98
CA GLY A 90 7.61 -1.80 2.02
C GLY A 90 6.60 -1.94 3.15
N VAL A 91 5.32 -2.19 2.86
CA VAL A 91 4.30 -2.37 3.92
C VAL A 91 4.52 -3.66 4.71
N VAL A 92 5.03 -4.72 4.09
CA VAL A 92 5.44 -5.94 4.79
C VAL A 92 6.65 -5.68 5.69
N LEU A 93 7.61 -4.87 5.23
CA LEU A 93 8.74 -4.43 6.06
C LEU A 93 8.22 -3.68 7.30
N LEU A 94 7.25 -2.78 7.15
CA LEU A 94 6.63 -2.08 8.28
C LEU A 94 5.94 -3.06 9.24
N ALA A 95 5.19 -4.05 8.73
CA ALA A 95 4.56 -5.06 9.56
C ALA A 95 5.55 -5.84 10.43
N ARG A 96 6.76 -6.06 9.92
CA ARG A 96 7.84 -6.77 10.63
C ARG A 96 8.61 -5.90 11.61
N THR A 97 8.72 -4.61 11.32
CA THR A 97 9.56 -3.67 12.09
C THR A 97 8.78 -2.84 13.08
N SER A 98 7.48 -2.59 12.86
CA SER A 98 6.66 -1.79 13.77
C SER A 98 6.56 -2.36 15.20
N PRO A 99 6.49 -3.70 15.45
CA PRO A 99 6.52 -4.21 16.83
C PRO A 99 7.79 -3.85 17.60
N ILE A 100 8.88 -3.54 16.89
CA ILE A 100 10.18 -3.19 17.48
C ILE A 100 10.29 -1.67 17.66
N PHE A 101 9.86 -0.89 16.67
CA PHE A 101 10.17 0.53 16.56
C PHE A 101 8.97 1.47 16.78
N ALA A 102 7.74 0.95 16.94
CA ALA A 102 6.55 1.80 17.06
C ALA A 102 6.59 2.78 18.24
N GLU A 103 7.29 2.44 19.32
CA GLU A 103 7.48 3.28 20.50
C GLU A 103 8.70 4.21 20.41
N ILE A 104 9.49 4.10 19.34
CA ILE A 104 10.75 4.84 19.19
C ILE A 104 10.52 6.17 18.47
N GLY A 105 10.72 7.28 19.19
CA GLY A 105 10.72 8.63 18.66
C GLY A 105 9.47 8.95 17.81
N PRO A 106 9.62 9.61 16.64
CA PRO A 106 8.49 10.06 15.82
C PRO A 106 7.95 8.98 14.86
N TRP A 107 8.24 7.68 15.04
CA TRP A 107 7.84 6.59 14.14
C TRP A 107 6.35 6.64 13.77
N ARG A 108 5.45 6.60 14.76
CA ARG A 108 3.99 6.60 14.54
C ARG A 108 3.53 7.87 13.82
N TRP A 109 4.11 9.02 14.17
CA TRP A 109 3.81 10.29 13.52
C TRP A 109 4.07 10.25 12.02
N TRP A 110 5.25 9.79 11.61
CA TRP A 110 5.60 9.68 10.20
C TRP A 110 4.72 8.67 9.45
N ILE A 111 4.36 7.57 10.10
CA ILE A 111 3.44 6.56 9.53
C ILE A 111 2.07 7.17 9.26
N VAL A 112 1.46 7.81 10.25
CA VAL A 112 0.11 8.38 10.12
C VAL A 112 0.11 9.53 9.12
N LEU A 113 1.11 10.40 9.18
CA LEU A 113 1.24 11.55 8.28
C LEU A 113 1.44 11.10 6.82
N ALA A 114 2.47 10.30 6.56
CA ALA A 114 2.80 9.88 5.20
C ALA A 114 1.70 8.95 4.62
N GLY A 115 1.22 7.99 5.41
CA GLY A 115 0.14 7.09 5.00
C GLY A 115 -1.16 7.83 4.73
N GLY A 116 -1.55 8.75 5.60
CA GLY A 116 -2.77 9.57 5.46
C GLY A 116 -2.71 10.47 4.23
N ILE A 117 -1.62 11.23 4.05
CA ILE A 117 -1.43 12.07 2.86
C ILE A 117 -1.46 11.20 1.59
N THR A 118 -0.77 10.06 1.60
CA THR A 118 -0.72 9.15 0.45
C THR A 118 -2.10 8.63 0.10
N MET A 119 -2.89 8.24 1.09
CA MET A 119 -4.24 7.72 0.92
C MET A 119 -5.16 8.77 0.27
N ILE A 120 -5.19 9.99 0.78
CA ILE A 120 -6.00 11.10 0.26
C ILE A 120 -5.55 11.47 -1.16
N LEU A 121 -4.25 11.70 -1.37
CA LEU A 121 -3.71 12.06 -2.68
C LEU A 121 -3.99 10.99 -3.74
N GLY A 122 -3.82 9.71 -3.36
CA GLY A 122 -4.11 8.59 -4.25
C GLY A 122 -5.58 8.54 -4.64
N GLY A 123 -6.49 8.66 -3.68
CA GLY A 123 -7.94 8.66 -3.90
C GLY A 123 -8.39 9.83 -4.79
N VAL A 124 -8.04 11.06 -4.43
CA VAL A 124 -8.41 12.25 -5.20
C VAL A 124 -7.87 12.19 -6.64
N ARG A 125 -6.62 11.76 -6.82
CA ARG A 125 -6.05 11.62 -8.17
C ARG A 125 -6.69 10.50 -8.97
N ALA A 126 -7.14 9.42 -8.33
CA ALA A 126 -7.83 8.33 -9.02
C ALA A 126 -9.16 8.80 -9.61
N LEU A 127 -9.93 9.63 -8.90
CA LEU A 127 -11.22 10.17 -9.37
C LEU A 127 -11.10 11.01 -10.63
N GLY A 128 -9.97 11.68 -10.83
CA GLY A 128 -9.72 12.52 -12.02
C GLY A 128 -9.18 11.76 -13.24
N GLN A 129 -8.94 10.42 -13.15
CA GLN A 129 -8.33 9.68 -14.25
C GLN A 129 -9.36 9.17 -15.25
N THR A 130 -9.07 9.34 -16.52
CA THR A 130 -9.82 8.73 -17.64
C THR A 130 -9.13 7.50 -18.21
N ASP A 131 -7.82 7.31 -17.99
CA ASP A 131 -7.09 6.08 -18.31
C ASP A 131 -7.30 5.05 -17.19
N ALA A 132 -7.89 3.90 -17.54
CA ALA A 132 -8.20 2.82 -16.60
C ALA A 132 -6.97 2.31 -15.83
N LYS A 133 -5.80 2.20 -16.47
CA LYS A 133 -4.55 1.78 -15.81
C LYS A 133 -4.05 2.83 -14.81
N LEU A 134 -4.12 4.12 -15.15
CA LEU A 134 -3.73 5.21 -14.26
C LEU A 134 -4.69 5.32 -13.07
N LEU A 135 -6.00 5.14 -13.31
CA LEU A 135 -7.01 5.06 -12.24
C LEU A 135 -6.65 3.95 -11.25
N LEU A 136 -6.37 2.73 -11.75
CA LEU A 136 -5.97 1.60 -10.91
C LEU A 136 -4.63 1.83 -10.20
N ALA A 137 -3.68 2.53 -10.81
CA ALA A 137 -2.42 2.88 -10.18
C ALA A 137 -2.61 3.86 -9.02
N HIS A 138 -3.37 4.94 -9.21
CA HIS A 138 -3.65 5.92 -8.15
C HIS A 138 -4.49 5.32 -7.03
N SER A 139 -5.47 4.48 -7.34
CA SER A 139 -6.21 3.76 -6.30
C SER A 139 -5.33 2.74 -5.55
N THR A 140 -4.28 2.18 -6.18
CA THR A 140 -3.28 1.38 -5.47
C THR A 140 -2.45 2.23 -4.51
N VAL A 141 -2.03 3.44 -4.91
CA VAL A 141 -1.33 4.40 -4.02
C VAL A 141 -2.18 4.67 -2.78
N SER A 142 -3.48 4.94 -2.95
CA SER A 142 -4.41 5.17 -1.84
C SER A 142 -4.46 3.98 -0.87
N GLN A 143 -4.66 2.76 -1.39
CA GLN A 143 -4.74 1.54 -0.57
C GLN A 143 -3.40 1.21 0.13
N LEU A 144 -2.27 1.54 -0.50
CA LEU A 144 -0.96 1.40 0.15
C LEU A 144 -0.78 2.40 1.30
N GLY A 145 -1.36 3.59 1.22
CA GLY A 145 -1.41 4.53 2.34
C GLY A 145 -2.15 3.95 3.54
N LEU A 146 -3.32 3.36 3.33
CA LEU A 146 -4.08 2.65 4.37
C LEU A 146 -3.27 1.50 4.98
N LEU A 147 -2.68 0.64 4.15
CA LEU A 147 -1.84 -0.48 4.60
C LEU A 147 -0.62 -0.01 5.39
N THR A 148 -0.03 1.13 5.01
CA THR A 148 1.10 1.74 5.74
C THR A 148 0.68 2.08 7.17
N ILE A 149 -0.49 2.67 7.39
CA ILE A 149 -1.01 2.98 8.72
C ILE A 149 -1.29 1.69 9.49
N LEU A 150 -2.06 0.76 8.91
CA LEU A 150 -2.44 -0.50 9.57
C LEU A 150 -1.23 -1.31 10.06
N PHE A 151 -0.17 -1.37 9.27
CA PHE A 151 1.04 -2.12 9.65
C PHE A 151 2.03 -1.32 10.48
N GLY A 152 2.04 0.00 10.34
CA GLY A 152 3.10 0.83 10.91
C GLY A 152 2.84 1.35 12.31
N ILE A 153 1.59 1.41 12.77
CA ILE A 153 1.25 1.98 14.09
C ILE A 153 1.63 1.07 15.28
N GLY A 154 2.02 -0.19 15.03
CA GLY A 154 2.41 -1.12 16.09
C GLY A 154 1.25 -1.64 16.94
N TRP A 155 0.01 -1.56 16.45
CA TRP A 155 -1.20 -2.07 17.10
C TRP A 155 -1.60 -3.42 16.54
N GLY A 156 -1.63 -4.47 17.37
CA GLY A 156 -1.89 -5.85 16.93
C GLY A 156 -3.16 -6.01 16.11
N PRO A 157 -4.34 -5.57 16.56
CA PRO A 157 -5.59 -5.65 15.79
C PRO A 157 -5.51 -4.98 14.42
N ALA A 158 -4.82 -3.83 14.30
CA ALA A 158 -4.59 -3.15 13.03
C ALA A 158 -3.69 -3.96 12.10
N THR A 159 -2.67 -4.62 12.65
CA THR A 159 -1.80 -5.51 11.88
C THR A 159 -2.57 -6.71 11.31
N TYR A 160 -3.44 -7.36 12.10
CA TYR A 160 -4.29 -8.45 11.60
C TYR A 160 -5.27 -7.98 10.53
N ALA A 161 -5.93 -6.84 10.74
CA ALA A 161 -6.79 -6.23 9.73
C ALA A 161 -6.01 -5.90 8.45
N GLY A 162 -4.78 -5.39 8.60
CA GLY A 162 -3.85 -5.10 7.52
C GLY A 162 -3.50 -6.33 6.69
N VAL A 163 -3.22 -7.48 7.32
CA VAL A 163 -2.96 -8.76 6.62
C VAL A 163 -4.18 -9.20 5.81
N ALA A 164 -5.36 -9.17 6.42
CA ALA A 164 -6.60 -9.52 5.72
C ALA A 164 -6.86 -8.58 4.52
N HIS A 165 -6.65 -7.26 4.73
CA HIS A 165 -6.82 -6.27 3.67
C HIS A 165 -5.75 -6.38 2.57
N LEU A 166 -4.52 -6.73 2.92
CA LEU A 166 -3.44 -7.00 1.95
C LEU A 166 -3.81 -8.15 0.99
N LEU A 167 -4.40 -9.22 1.52
CA LEU A 167 -4.87 -10.36 0.72
C LEU A 167 -6.06 -9.97 -0.17
N ALA A 168 -7.07 -9.30 0.39
CA ALA A 168 -8.20 -8.80 -0.39
C ALA A 168 -7.75 -7.88 -1.53
N HIS A 169 -6.86 -6.93 -1.22
CA HIS A 169 -6.26 -6.02 -2.18
C HIS A 169 -5.52 -6.76 -3.30
N ALA A 170 -4.80 -7.85 -2.98
CA ALA A 170 -4.15 -8.66 -4.00
C ALA A 170 -5.17 -9.21 -5.00
N VAL A 171 -6.23 -9.83 -4.48
CA VAL A 171 -7.23 -10.52 -5.30
C VAL A 171 -7.98 -9.55 -6.22
N PHE A 172 -8.57 -8.48 -5.66
CA PHE A 172 -9.34 -7.57 -6.50
C PHE A 172 -8.46 -6.75 -7.46
N LYS A 173 -7.22 -6.42 -7.11
CA LYS A 173 -6.32 -5.72 -8.03
C LYS A 173 -5.86 -6.58 -9.19
N VAL A 174 -5.59 -7.87 -8.98
CA VAL A 174 -5.31 -8.79 -10.10
C VAL A 174 -6.48 -8.80 -11.07
N GLY A 175 -7.72 -9.01 -10.56
CA GLY A 175 -8.90 -9.04 -11.41
C GLY A 175 -9.11 -7.75 -12.20
N LEU A 176 -8.92 -6.59 -11.54
CA LEU A 176 -9.04 -5.28 -12.20
C LEU A 176 -7.96 -5.04 -13.26
N PHE A 177 -6.69 -5.27 -12.95
CA PHE A 177 -5.61 -5.05 -13.92
C PHE A 177 -5.69 -6.00 -15.11
N LEU A 178 -5.93 -7.30 -14.88
CA LEU A 178 -6.07 -8.26 -15.96
C LEU A 178 -7.30 -7.97 -16.82
N GLY A 179 -8.43 -7.62 -16.19
CA GLY A 179 -9.63 -7.23 -16.91
C GLY A 179 -9.43 -5.99 -17.78
N VAL A 180 -8.79 -4.94 -17.26
CA VAL A 180 -8.40 -3.76 -18.07
C VAL A 180 -7.43 -4.15 -19.17
N GLY A 181 -6.51 -5.10 -18.93
CA GLY A 181 -5.59 -5.59 -19.95
C GLY A 181 -6.29 -6.30 -21.11
N VAL A 182 -7.29 -7.12 -20.82
CA VAL A 182 -8.12 -7.79 -21.84
C VAL A 182 -8.90 -6.76 -22.65
N ILE A 183 -9.46 -5.74 -22.01
CA ILE A 183 -10.16 -4.64 -22.68
C ILE A 183 -9.20 -3.88 -23.60
N ASP A 184 -8.04 -3.45 -23.07
CA ASP A 184 -7.01 -2.71 -23.82
C ASP A 184 -6.57 -3.48 -25.08
N HIS A 185 -6.36 -4.81 -24.93
CA HIS A 185 -5.97 -5.67 -26.05
C HIS A 185 -7.03 -5.79 -27.13
N ASN A 186 -8.32 -5.91 -26.75
CA ASN A 186 -9.40 -6.16 -27.70
C ASN A 186 -9.97 -4.88 -28.35
N ILE A 187 -9.97 -3.76 -27.62
CA ILE A 187 -10.56 -2.48 -28.08
C ILE A 187 -9.48 -1.50 -28.55
N GLY A 188 -8.21 -1.69 -28.13
CA GLY A 188 -7.11 -0.80 -28.47
C GLY A 188 -7.14 0.54 -27.73
N THR A 189 -7.90 0.65 -26.60
CA THR A 189 -7.96 1.87 -25.80
C THR A 189 -8.14 1.57 -24.32
N ARG A 190 -7.57 2.43 -23.48
CA ARG A 190 -7.71 2.42 -22.01
C ARG A 190 -8.60 3.54 -21.49
N ASP A 191 -9.12 4.38 -22.38
CA ASP A 191 -10.01 5.48 -22.03
C ASP A 191 -11.40 4.95 -21.64
N ILE A 192 -11.73 5.06 -20.34
CA ILE A 192 -12.99 4.57 -19.76
C ILE A 192 -14.22 5.18 -20.42
N ARG A 193 -14.11 6.38 -20.98
CA ARG A 193 -15.21 7.07 -21.69
C ARG A 193 -15.58 6.40 -23.01
N LYS A 194 -14.67 5.57 -23.56
CA LYS A 194 -14.88 4.80 -24.80
C LYS A 194 -15.32 3.37 -24.53
N PHE A 195 -15.49 2.99 -23.28
CA PHE A 195 -15.97 1.65 -22.90
C PHE A 195 -17.48 1.57 -23.14
N GLY A 196 -17.91 0.90 -24.21
CA GLY A 196 -19.32 0.70 -24.55
C GLY A 196 -19.59 -0.73 -25.01
N GLY A 197 -20.76 -1.28 -24.65
CA GLY A 197 -21.20 -2.59 -25.15
C GLY A 197 -20.43 -3.81 -24.65
N LEU A 198 -19.45 -3.65 -23.75
CA LEU A 198 -18.54 -4.70 -23.25
C LEU A 198 -19.26 -5.94 -22.72
N ARG A 199 -20.42 -5.76 -22.09
CA ARG A 199 -21.23 -6.88 -21.57
C ARG A 199 -21.64 -7.87 -22.65
N LYS A 200 -21.84 -7.40 -23.88
CA LYS A 200 -22.23 -8.27 -24.99
C LYS A 200 -21.03 -8.96 -25.65
N THR A 201 -19.91 -8.27 -25.73
CA THR A 201 -18.70 -8.77 -26.43
C THR A 201 -17.79 -9.60 -25.50
N MET A 202 -17.72 -9.23 -24.20
CA MET A 202 -16.80 -9.85 -23.23
C MET A 202 -17.49 -10.06 -21.87
N PRO A 203 -18.57 -10.88 -21.79
CA PRO A 203 -19.40 -11.01 -20.58
C PRO A 203 -18.62 -11.53 -19.37
N VAL A 204 -17.73 -12.48 -19.52
CA VAL A 204 -16.92 -13.04 -18.44
C VAL A 204 -15.93 -12.01 -17.88
N THR A 205 -15.25 -11.28 -18.76
CA THR A 205 -14.31 -10.22 -18.35
C THR A 205 -15.03 -9.11 -17.59
N VAL A 206 -16.22 -8.71 -18.07
CA VAL A 206 -17.04 -7.67 -17.39
C VAL A 206 -17.52 -8.18 -16.04
N ALA A 207 -17.98 -9.42 -15.93
CA ALA A 207 -18.39 -10.01 -14.63
C ALA A 207 -17.23 -10.03 -13.63
N ALA A 208 -16.04 -10.44 -14.05
CA ALA A 208 -14.84 -10.44 -13.21
C ALA A 208 -14.42 -9.03 -12.78
N LEU A 209 -14.46 -8.05 -13.70
CA LEU A 209 -14.18 -6.64 -13.43
C LEU A 209 -15.16 -6.06 -12.42
N VAL A 210 -16.47 -6.28 -12.63
CA VAL A 210 -17.52 -5.78 -11.74
C VAL A 210 -17.38 -6.41 -10.35
N ALA A 211 -17.19 -7.72 -10.23
CA ALA A 211 -16.98 -8.39 -8.95
C ALA A 211 -15.74 -7.84 -8.23
N SER A 212 -14.64 -7.63 -8.95
CA SER A 212 -13.40 -7.08 -8.38
C SER A 212 -13.58 -5.60 -7.97
N ALA A 213 -14.30 -4.80 -8.76
CA ALA A 213 -14.59 -3.40 -8.45
C ALA A 213 -15.52 -3.28 -7.24
N LEU A 214 -16.56 -4.09 -7.15
CA LEU A 214 -17.47 -4.13 -5.99
C LEU A 214 -16.74 -4.58 -4.73
N SER A 215 -15.82 -5.55 -4.84
CA SER A 215 -14.96 -5.95 -3.72
C SER A 215 -14.04 -4.81 -3.29
N MET A 216 -13.42 -4.10 -4.23
CA MET A 216 -12.59 -2.92 -3.94
C MET A 216 -13.41 -1.80 -3.28
N ALA A 217 -14.65 -1.58 -3.72
CA ALA A 217 -15.56 -0.60 -3.12
C ALA A 217 -16.01 -0.98 -1.70
N GLY A 218 -15.94 -2.26 -1.33
CA GLY A 218 -16.41 -2.74 -0.03
C GLY A 218 -17.91 -3.05 -0.01
N MET A 219 -18.43 -3.65 -1.08
CA MET A 219 -19.84 -4.07 -1.14
C MET A 219 -20.06 -5.42 -0.47
N ILE A 220 -21.12 -5.54 0.33
CA ILE A 220 -21.59 -6.80 0.92
C ILE A 220 -22.09 -7.72 -0.19
N PRO A 221 -21.77 -9.02 -0.18
CA PRO A 221 -21.06 -9.82 0.83
C PRO A 221 -19.57 -10.09 0.48
N LEU A 222 -18.91 -9.21 -0.28
CA LEU A 222 -17.60 -9.46 -0.83
C LEU A 222 -16.49 -9.29 0.22
N PHE A 223 -15.37 -9.99 0.01
CA PHE A 223 -14.25 -10.02 0.96
C PHE A 223 -13.66 -8.63 1.27
N GLY A 224 -13.70 -7.71 0.29
CA GLY A 224 -13.28 -6.32 0.49
C GLY A 224 -14.07 -5.57 1.55
N PHE A 225 -15.39 -5.84 1.70
CA PHE A 225 -16.22 -5.27 2.77
C PHE A 225 -15.69 -5.70 4.15
N ALA A 226 -15.58 -6.99 4.39
CA ALA A 226 -15.16 -7.51 5.69
C ALA A 226 -13.78 -7.00 6.12
N THR A 227 -12.85 -6.84 5.16
CA THR A 227 -11.50 -6.35 5.47
C THR A 227 -11.47 -4.84 5.71
N LYS A 228 -12.26 -4.04 5.00
CA LYS A 228 -12.38 -2.60 5.23
C LYS A 228 -13.05 -2.31 6.57
N GLU A 229 -14.14 -3.00 6.89
CA GLU A 229 -14.82 -2.90 8.19
C GLU A 229 -13.85 -3.18 9.34
N LYS A 230 -13.15 -4.32 9.31
CA LYS A 230 -12.14 -4.66 10.33
C LYS A 230 -11.01 -3.66 10.41
N SER A 231 -10.57 -3.11 9.28
CA SER A 231 -9.53 -2.08 9.25
C SER A 231 -10.01 -0.79 9.91
N LEU A 232 -11.26 -0.39 9.65
CA LEU A 232 -11.86 0.80 10.26
C LEU A 232 -12.02 0.63 11.78
N VAL A 233 -12.60 -0.49 12.22
CA VAL A 233 -12.78 -0.78 13.65
C VAL A 233 -11.41 -0.77 14.37
N ALA A 234 -10.41 -1.46 13.82
CA ALA A 234 -9.08 -1.51 14.40
C ALA A 234 -8.40 -0.14 14.47
N LEU A 235 -8.67 0.77 13.53
CA LEU A 235 -8.11 2.13 13.55
C LEU A 235 -8.88 3.06 14.51
N LEU A 236 -10.19 2.86 14.67
CA LEU A 236 -11.00 3.62 15.64
C LEU A 236 -10.66 3.23 17.08
N ASP A 237 -10.39 1.94 17.32
CA ASP A 237 -10.01 1.42 18.64
C ASP A 237 -8.54 1.71 18.99
N ALA A 238 -7.73 2.10 18.00
CA ALA A 238 -6.34 2.46 18.25
C ALA A 238 -6.27 3.83 18.94
N GLU A 239 -5.87 3.86 20.21
CA GLU A 239 -5.63 5.08 21.02
C GLU A 239 -4.37 5.85 20.54
N VAL A 240 -4.18 5.99 19.24
CA VAL A 240 -3.05 6.73 18.65
C VAL A 240 -3.58 8.06 18.12
N GLY A 241 -3.08 9.16 18.64
CA GLY A 241 -3.56 10.51 18.31
C GLY A 241 -3.68 10.76 16.80
N GLY A 242 -4.87 11.16 16.35
CA GLY A 242 -5.18 11.48 14.96
C GLY A 242 -5.49 10.28 14.05
N VAL A 243 -5.26 9.03 14.47
CA VAL A 243 -5.54 7.83 13.65
C VAL A 243 -7.04 7.67 13.40
N ALA A 244 -7.89 7.95 14.38
CA ALA A 244 -9.34 7.91 14.23
C ALA A 244 -9.83 8.85 13.11
N THR A 245 -9.29 10.06 13.02
CA THR A 245 -9.62 11.03 11.96
C THR A 245 -9.19 10.51 10.58
N VAL A 246 -8.01 9.92 10.49
CA VAL A 246 -7.51 9.30 9.26
C VAL A 246 -8.35 8.10 8.86
N ALA A 247 -8.82 7.30 9.82
CA ALA A 247 -9.71 6.17 9.59
C ALA A 247 -11.06 6.61 9.01
N LEU A 248 -11.67 7.69 9.53
CA LEU A 248 -12.90 8.26 8.99
C LEU A 248 -12.74 8.73 7.54
N ILE A 249 -11.62 9.36 7.21
CA ILE A 249 -11.31 9.79 5.84
C ILE A 249 -11.12 8.56 4.93
N ALA A 250 -10.53 7.47 5.44
CA ALA A 250 -10.34 6.24 4.68
C ALA A 250 -11.63 5.57 4.21
N VAL A 251 -12.73 5.78 4.92
CA VAL A 251 -14.05 5.25 4.56
C VAL A 251 -14.70 6.05 3.43
N LEU A 252 -14.38 7.35 3.34
CA LEU A 252 -14.96 8.26 2.36
C LEU A 252 -14.27 8.22 0.99
N ILE A 253 -13.10 7.61 0.87
CA ILE A 253 -12.32 7.45 -0.36
C ILE A 253 -12.31 5.99 -0.83
#